data_d72820ba5623a9bf0b7f5d08a7ff22b7
#
_entry.id   d72820ba5623a9bf0b7f5d08a7ff22b7
#
_cell.length_a   1.000
_cell.length_b   1.000
_cell.length_c   1.000
_cell.angle_alpha   90.00
_cell.angle_beta   90.00
_cell.angle_gamma   90.00
#
_symmetry.space_group_name_H-M   'P 1'
#
loop_
_entity.id
_entity.type
_entity.pdbx_description
1 polymer ?
#
loop_
_entity_poly.entity_id
_entity_poly.type
_entity_poly.pdbx_seq_one_letter_code
_entity_poly.pdbx_strand_id
1 'polypeptide(L)'
;EKISGKDPGSGEGDSDGTESSAASAVSATDAIAKEDGSANLVLQEKADTDPEKHSQENPEKIREIEHIMGNLLSVLKDQNATADALRARFKVSQDMELDHVIPFSSDRKYSGAAFKDTGTYLMGAVQFLFPEGNPELAEYCSGFAKEGLRVLVVAHSENVNEGTEIPAGLEPIGLLLLTDVIRQEAPDTLAYFESQGVDLKVISGDDPVTVSAIARRAGLKNAEQYVDATTITTQEQMDEAVATYSVFGRVTPQQKQAMVKSLQAQKHTVAMTGDGVNDVLALKEADCSIAMAEGSDAAKNIANVVLLDSNFAAMPEIVNQGRRVVNNIRTAASMFLIKTIFSVLLSLITIFFGDSYPFEPIQMSLISACAVGIPTFLLAQENNYEKIDHTFLRHVFMNAFPAAVTITGCVFSVMLVCQNVYHSNAMLNTACVLVTGWNYMAALKTVYAPLNTYRKVIIYSMQVIFFGAAVVLQNLLTLGSLEFGMIILVFLLMTFSPILIDVITAWLRNIYSRSLDSGEQGKFAAFIDKLRK
;
A
#
# COMPACT_ATOMS: atom_id res chain seq x y z
N GLU A 1 -18.51 29.28 2.55
CA GLU A 1 -18.49 30.60 1.87
C GLU A 1 -18.20 30.39 0.39
N LYS A 2 -19.15 30.85 -0.42
CA LYS A 2 -19.08 30.90 -1.88
C LYS A 2 -18.14 32.03 -2.32
N ILE A 3 -17.28 31.76 -3.30
CA ILE A 3 -16.91 32.77 -4.27
C ILE A 3 -16.91 32.16 -5.68
N SER A 4 -17.75 32.76 -6.50
CA SER A 4 -17.93 32.52 -7.93
C SER A 4 -16.95 33.36 -8.75
N GLY A 5 -16.58 32.89 -9.93
CA GLY A 5 -16.30 33.85 -10.99
C GLY A 5 -15.31 33.42 -12.07
N LYS A 6 -15.87 33.08 -13.24
CA LYS A 6 -15.46 33.41 -14.61
C LYS A 6 -14.34 32.60 -15.30
N ASP A 7 -14.76 31.82 -16.29
CA ASP A 7 -14.13 31.61 -17.61
C ASP A 7 -13.90 32.95 -18.36
N PRO A 8 -13.04 33.06 -19.40
CA PRO A 8 -12.96 32.15 -20.54
C PRO A 8 -11.56 32.01 -21.19
N GLY A 9 -11.40 31.06 -22.08
CA GLY A 9 -10.33 31.12 -23.07
C GLY A 9 -9.93 29.75 -23.68
N SER A 10 -10.51 29.47 -24.84
CA SER A 10 -10.14 28.51 -25.86
C SER A 10 -8.65 28.17 -25.98
N GLY A 11 -8.35 26.88 -26.07
CA GLY A 11 -7.07 26.36 -26.51
C GLY A 11 -7.24 24.87 -26.84
N GLU A 12 -7.44 24.56 -28.12
CA GLU A 12 -7.34 23.22 -28.68
C GLU A 12 -5.93 22.68 -28.42
N GLY A 13 -5.85 21.48 -27.90
CA GLY A 13 -4.63 20.72 -27.73
C GLY A 13 -5.00 19.26 -27.60
N ASP A 14 -4.90 18.54 -28.73
CA ASP A 14 -4.91 17.09 -28.79
C ASP A 14 -3.98 16.51 -27.72
N SER A 15 -4.51 15.68 -26.87
CA SER A 15 -3.74 14.73 -26.09
C SER A 15 -4.47 13.39 -26.12
N ASP A 16 -3.99 12.49 -26.95
CA ASP A 16 -4.21 11.06 -26.87
C ASP A 16 -4.01 10.59 -25.41
N GLY A 17 -5.09 10.31 -24.74
CA GLY A 17 -5.10 9.67 -23.43
C GLY A 17 -5.44 8.19 -23.61
N THR A 18 -4.44 7.36 -23.81
CA THR A 18 -4.57 5.91 -23.73
C THR A 18 -4.81 5.52 -22.26
N GLU A 19 -6.04 5.18 -21.92
CA GLU A 19 -6.40 4.65 -20.63
C GLU A 19 -6.28 3.13 -20.63
N SER A 20 -5.42 2.62 -19.78
CA SER A 20 -5.20 1.19 -19.59
C SER A 20 -5.71 0.73 -18.23
N SER A 21 -6.33 -0.43 -18.16
CA SER A 21 -6.86 -1.02 -16.94
C SER A 21 -5.87 -1.98 -16.29
N ALA A 22 -5.74 -1.94 -14.98
CA ALA A 22 -4.76 -2.72 -14.22
C ALA A 22 -5.30 -4.05 -13.74
N ALA A 23 -4.43 -5.04 -13.74
CA ALA A 23 -4.57 -6.13 -12.81
C ALA A 23 -4.22 -5.61 -11.40
N SER A 24 -5.19 -5.46 -10.51
CA SER A 24 -4.92 -5.19 -9.11
C SER A 24 -4.42 -6.47 -8.44
N ALA A 25 -3.28 -6.41 -7.78
CA ALA A 25 -2.90 -7.48 -6.89
C ALA A 25 -3.90 -7.51 -5.73
N VAL A 26 -4.77 -8.52 -5.76
CA VAL A 26 -5.78 -8.90 -4.76
C VAL A 26 -7.26 -8.62 -5.10
N SER A 27 -7.67 -8.40 -6.30
CA SER A 27 -9.01 -8.73 -6.80
C SER A 27 -9.07 -8.41 -8.27
N ALA A 28 -8.85 -9.37 -9.10
CA ALA A 28 -9.11 -9.25 -10.54
C ALA A 28 -10.58 -9.58 -10.80
N THR A 29 -11.48 -8.77 -10.32
CA THR A 29 -12.83 -8.71 -10.81
C THR A 29 -13.00 -7.36 -11.47
N ASP A 30 -13.34 -7.35 -12.75
CA ASP A 30 -13.59 -6.18 -13.57
C ASP A 30 -12.35 -5.41 -14.04
N ALA A 31 -11.43 -6.13 -14.70
CA ALA A 31 -10.43 -5.49 -15.54
C ALA A 31 -11.13 -4.91 -16.77
N ILE A 32 -11.31 -3.60 -16.75
CA ILE A 32 -11.91 -2.83 -17.82
C ILE A 32 -11.00 -2.88 -19.06
N ALA A 33 -11.47 -3.49 -20.13
CA ALA A 33 -10.88 -3.30 -21.44
C ALA A 33 -11.24 -1.88 -21.94
N LYS A 34 -10.30 -0.95 -21.86
CA LYS A 34 -10.41 0.32 -22.57
C LYS A 34 -9.50 0.29 -23.79
N GLU A 35 -10.06 0.63 -24.90
CA GLU A 35 -9.58 1.04 -26.23
C GLU A 35 -8.72 0.11 -27.07
N ASP A 36 -8.09 -0.97 -26.59
CA ASP A 36 -7.45 -1.98 -27.43
C ASP A 36 -7.80 -3.44 -27.06
N GLY A 37 -8.93 -3.64 -26.41
CA GLY A 37 -9.48 -4.97 -26.17
C GLY A 37 -9.91 -5.60 -27.50
N SER A 38 -9.09 -6.43 -28.09
CA SER A 38 -9.48 -7.18 -29.28
C SER A 38 -10.42 -8.30 -28.87
N ALA A 39 -11.71 -8.10 -29.08
CA ALA A 39 -12.67 -9.20 -29.12
C ALA A 39 -12.48 -9.91 -30.47
N ASN A 40 -11.98 -11.13 -30.43
CA ASN A 40 -11.87 -11.97 -31.61
C ASN A 40 -13.03 -12.94 -31.65
N LEU A 41 -13.66 -13.04 -32.83
CA LEU A 41 -14.73 -13.98 -33.11
C LEU A 41 -14.13 -15.26 -33.67
N VAL A 42 -14.37 -16.39 -32.99
CA VAL A 42 -14.02 -17.72 -33.48
C VAL A 42 -15.31 -18.46 -33.76
N LEU A 43 -15.46 -18.93 -35.02
CA LEU A 43 -16.62 -19.71 -35.43
C LEU A 43 -16.34 -21.19 -35.25
N GLN A 44 -17.30 -21.90 -34.67
CA GLN A 44 -17.27 -23.35 -34.59
C GLN A 44 -17.90 -23.93 -35.85
N GLU A 45 -17.12 -24.61 -36.73
CA GLU A 45 -17.66 -25.60 -37.64
C GLU A 45 -17.73 -26.96 -36.94
N LYS A 46 -18.75 -27.77 -37.28
CA LYS A 46 -18.92 -29.14 -36.75
C LYS A 46 -17.59 -29.89 -36.81
N ALA A 47 -17.19 -30.42 -35.65
CA ALA A 47 -15.91 -31.03 -35.43
C ALA A 47 -15.46 -32.03 -36.48
N ASP A 48 -14.44 -31.67 -37.23
CA ASP A 48 -13.46 -32.58 -37.79
C ASP A 48 -12.19 -32.47 -36.94
N THR A 49 -11.74 -33.59 -36.42
CA THR A 49 -10.77 -33.68 -35.31
C THR A 49 -9.30 -33.45 -35.74
N ASP A 50 -9.04 -32.50 -36.62
CA ASP A 50 -7.69 -32.17 -37.07
C ASP A 50 -7.31 -30.71 -36.70
N PRO A 51 -6.37 -30.50 -35.73
CA PRO A 51 -6.02 -29.16 -35.25
C PRO A 51 -5.41 -28.22 -36.28
N GLU A 52 -4.90 -28.74 -37.39
CA GLU A 52 -4.28 -27.91 -38.44
C GLU A 52 -5.29 -27.32 -39.45
N LYS A 53 -6.59 -27.67 -39.38
CA LYS A 53 -7.64 -27.19 -40.26
C LYS A 53 -8.49 -26.03 -39.74
N HIS A 54 -8.24 -25.53 -38.54
CA HIS A 54 -9.09 -24.53 -37.88
C HIS A 54 -8.91 -23.07 -38.29
N SER A 55 -8.26 -22.77 -39.39
CA SER A 55 -8.04 -21.41 -39.89
C SER A 55 -8.83 -21.02 -41.14
N GLN A 56 -9.95 -21.70 -41.44
CA GLN A 56 -10.86 -21.21 -42.46
C GLN A 56 -12.03 -20.47 -41.81
N GLU A 57 -11.82 -19.17 -41.53
CA GLU A 57 -12.88 -18.21 -41.24
C GLU A 57 -13.86 -18.19 -42.44
N ASN A 58 -15.09 -18.67 -42.20
CA ASN A 58 -16.15 -18.49 -43.21
C ASN A 58 -16.68 -17.05 -43.10
N PRO A 59 -16.37 -16.16 -44.07
CA PRO A 59 -16.70 -14.73 -43.96
C PRO A 59 -18.22 -14.46 -43.89
N GLU A 60 -19.04 -15.37 -44.35
CA GLU A 60 -20.51 -15.23 -44.29
C GLU A 60 -21.03 -15.47 -42.86
N LYS A 61 -20.54 -16.51 -42.20
CA LYS A 61 -20.90 -16.78 -40.78
C LYS A 61 -20.41 -15.69 -39.84
N ILE A 62 -19.21 -15.12 -40.09
CA ILE A 62 -18.71 -13.98 -39.32
C ILE A 62 -19.67 -12.79 -39.42
N ARG A 63 -20.09 -12.45 -40.63
CA ARG A 63 -21.03 -11.33 -40.84
C ARG A 63 -22.38 -11.60 -40.21
N GLU A 64 -22.87 -12.84 -40.24
CA GLU A 64 -24.10 -13.24 -39.57
C GLU A 64 -24.01 -13.02 -38.07
N ILE A 65 -22.94 -13.48 -37.41
CA ILE A 65 -22.75 -13.28 -35.99
C ILE A 65 -22.51 -11.81 -35.64
N GLU A 66 -21.75 -11.06 -36.46
CA GLU A 66 -21.61 -9.61 -36.27
C GLU A 66 -22.95 -8.89 -36.34
N HIS A 67 -23.84 -9.31 -37.24
CA HIS A 67 -25.20 -8.77 -37.35
C HIS A 67 -26.07 -9.13 -36.10
N ILE A 68 -26.03 -10.39 -35.65
CA ILE A 68 -26.71 -10.86 -34.45
C ILE A 68 -26.23 -10.08 -33.23
N MET A 69 -24.91 -9.97 -33.05
CA MET A 69 -24.32 -9.22 -31.93
C MET A 69 -24.68 -7.75 -31.98
N GLY A 70 -24.73 -7.12 -33.15
CA GLY A 70 -25.18 -5.75 -33.33
C GLY A 70 -26.61 -5.54 -32.83
N ASN A 71 -27.53 -6.45 -33.13
CA ASN A 71 -28.91 -6.40 -32.67
C ASN A 71 -29.03 -6.69 -31.16
N LEU A 72 -28.34 -7.70 -30.64
CA LEU A 72 -28.27 -7.97 -29.20
C LEU A 72 -27.77 -6.76 -28.39
N LEU A 73 -26.67 -6.16 -28.79
CA LEU A 73 -26.06 -5.02 -28.09
C LEU A 73 -26.92 -3.74 -28.18
N SER A 74 -27.83 -3.64 -29.15
CA SER A 74 -28.77 -2.53 -29.26
C SER A 74 -29.83 -2.55 -28.16
N VAL A 75 -30.19 -3.74 -27.67
CA VAL A 75 -31.30 -3.95 -26.71
C VAL A 75 -30.82 -4.26 -25.30
N LEU A 76 -29.59 -4.83 -25.15
CA LEU A 76 -28.97 -5.06 -23.86
C LEU A 76 -28.42 -3.74 -23.31
N LYS A 77 -28.90 -3.36 -22.12
CA LYS A 77 -28.53 -2.09 -21.43
C LYS A 77 -27.44 -2.29 -20.37
N ASP A 78 -26.74 -3.41 -20.40
CA ASP A 78 -25.70 -3.70 -19.44
C ASP A 78 -24.58 -2.65 -19.53
N GLN A 79 -24.19 -2.10 -18.37
CA GLN A 79 -23.09 -1.15 -18.22
C GLN A 79 -21.96 -1.83 -17.46
N ASN A 80 -21.16 -2.62 -18.17
CA ASN A 80 -19.99 -3.26 -17.62
C ASN A 80 -18.90 -3.35 -18.71
N ALA A 81 -17.66 -3.55 -18.30
CA ALA A 81 -16.51 -3.59 -19.19
C ALA A 81 -16.65 -4.60 -20.35
N THR A 82 -17.29 -5.76 -20.11
CA THR A 82 -17.55 -6.75 -21.15
C THR A 82 -18.49 -6.18 -22.23
N ALA A 83 -19.57 -5.54 -21.80
CA ALA A 83 -20.53 -4.93 -22.74
C ALA A 83 -19.90 -3.78 -23.52
N ASP A 84 -19.03 -2.99 -22.87
CA ASP A 84 -18.33 -1.88 -23.52
C ASP A 84 -17.32 -2.38 -24.54
N ALA A 85 -16.53 -3.41 -24.23
CA ALA A 85 -15.63 -4.06 -25.18
C ALA A 85 -16.37 -4.66 -26.38
N LEU A 86 -17.54 -5.28 -26.14
CA LEU A 86 -18.38 -5.81 -27.22
C LEU A 86 -18.96 -4.68 -28.08
N ARG A 87 -19.43 -3.57 -27.48
CA ARG A 87 -19.91 -2.40 -28.24
C ARG A 87 -18.80 -1.71 -29.03
N ALA A 88 -17.58 -1.73 -28.55
CA ALA A 88 -16.43 -1.21 -29.29
C ALA A 88 -16.10 -2.07 -30.52
N ARG A 89 -16.28 -3.40 -30.44
CA ARG A 89 -15.99 -4.35 -31.55
C ARG A 89 -17.12 -4.49 -32.55
N PHE A 90 -18.37 -4.54 -32.09
CA PHE A 90 -19.53 -4.83 -32.92
C PHE A 90 -20.35 -3.57 -33.20
N LYS A 91 -20.64 -3.32 -34.49
CA LYS A 91 -21.47 -2.18 -34.89
C LYS A 91 -22.92 -2.46 -34.47
N VAL A 92 -23.47 -1.59 -33.65
CA VAL A 92 -24.88 -1.67 -33.20
C VAL A 92 -25.82 -1.58 -34.40
N SER A 93 -26.79 -2.49 -34.48
CA SER A 93 -27.83 -2.60 -35.49
C SER A 93 -29.20 -2.80 -34.82
N GLN A 94 -30.29 -2.40 -35.48
CA GLN A 94 -31.68 -2.55 -34.99
C GLN A 94 -32.61 -3.04 -36.10
N ASP A 95 -32.18 -4.05 -36.82
CA ASP A 95 -32.88 -4.58 -37.98
C ASP A 95 -33.82 -5.73 -37.63
N MET A 96 -33.65 -6.33 -36.43
CA MET A 96 -34.46 -7.43 -35.94
C MET A 96 -35.57 -6.91 -35.01
N GLU A 97 -36.82 -7.39 -35.19
CA GLU A 97 -37.94 -6.98 -34.35
C GLU A 97 -37.87 -7.65 -32.99
N LEU A 98 -37.63 -6.85 -31.95
CA LEU A 98 -37.50 -7.30 -30.56
C LEU A 98 -38.85 -7.84 -30.05
N ASP A 99 -38.84 -9.02 -29.43
CA ASP A 99 -39.93 -9.53 -28.62
C ASP A 99 -39.72 -9.17 -27.15
N HIS A 100 -38.68 -9.70 -26.52
CA HIS A 100 -38.29 -9.31 -25.16
C HIS A 100 -36.79 -9.42 -24.89
N VAL A 101 -36.35 -8.76 -23.82
CA VAL A 101 -34.94 -8.75 -23.38
C VAL A 101 -34.76 -9.70 -22.20
N ILE A 102 -33.68 -10.47 -22.23
CA ILE A 102 -33.23 -11.31 -21.13
C ILE A 102 -32.01 -10.60 -20.49
N PRO A 103 -32.22 -9.80 -19.43
CA PRO A 103 -31.14 -9.00 -18.84
C PRO A 103 -30.12 -9.91 -18.13
N PHE A 104 -28.86 -9.47 -18.01
CA PHE A 104 -27.84 -10.17 -17.26
C PHE A 104 -28.23 -10.33 -15.80
N SER A 105 -27.93 -11.48 -15.22
CA SER A 105 -28.04 -11.74 -13.79
C SER A 105 -26.77 -12.43 -13.30
N SER A 106 -26.27 -12.00 -12.15
CA SER A 106 -25.11 -12.61 -11.50
C SER A 106 -25.34 -14.08 -11.12
N ASP A 107 -26.58 -14.49 -10.95
CA ASP A 107 -26.95 -15.88 -10.64
C ASP A 107 -27.00 -16.74 -11.92
N ARG A 108 -27.57 -16.19 -13.00
CA ARG A 108 -27.72 -16.90 -14.27
C ARG A 108 -26.46 -16.87 -15.13
N LYS A 109 -25.63 -15.82 -15.02
CA LYS A 109 -24.39 -15.66 -15.78
C LYS A 109 -24.55 -15.65 -17.30
N TYR A 110 -25.75 -15.30 -17.79
CA TYR A 110 -26.05 -15.07 -19.22
C TYR A 110 -27.03 -13.90 -19.40
N SER A 111 -27.02 -13.34 -20.59
CA SER A 111 -27.95 -12.33 -21.08
C SER A 111 -28.31 -12.61 -22.55
N GLY A 112 -29.34 -11.97 -23.05
CA GLY A 112 -29.76 -12.13 -24.45
C GLY A 112 -31.07 -11.43 -24.78
N ALA A 113 -31.63 -11.78 -25.91
CA ALA A 113 -32.92 -11.28 -26.35
C ALA A 113 -33.65 -12.30 -27.26
N ALA A 114 -34.95 -12.27 -27.22
CA ALA A 114 -35.78 -12.96 -28.17
C ALA A 114 -36.26 -11.97 -29.26
N PHE A 115 -36.24 -12.40 -30.51
CA PHE A 115 -36.71 -11.67 -31.67
C PHE A 115 -37.82 -12.45 -32.36
N LYS A 116 -38.85 -11.78 -32.87
CA LYS A 116 -40.09 -12.41 -33.30
C LYS A 116 -39.96 -13.45 -34.41
N ASP A 117 -39.13 -13.16 -35.41
CA ASP A 117 -39.00 -13.99 -36.61
C ASP A 117 -37.78 -14.93 -36.60
N THR A 118 -36.85 -14.74 -35.65
CA THR A 118 -35.58 -15.42 -35.64
C THR A 118 -35.26 -16.21 -34.37
N GLY A 119 -36.17 -16.16 -33.37
CA GLY A 119 -36.02 -16.89 -32.12
C GLY A 119 -35.21 -16.17 -31.05
N THR A 120 -34.57 -16.94 -30.14
CA THR A 120 -33.87 -16.42 -28.96
C THR A 120 -32.38 -16.57 -29.11
N TYR A 121 -31.66 -15.49 -28.86
CA TYR A 121 -30.18 -15.46 -28.80
C TYR A 121 -29.72 -15.21 -27.39
N LEU A 122 -28.82 -16.05 -26.89
CA LEU A 122 -28.21 -15.95 -25.56
C LEU A 122 -26.70 -15.83 -25.65
N MET A 123 -26.12 -15.08 -24.73
CA MET A 123 -24.66 -14.94 -24.58
C MET A 123 -24.28 -15.16 -23.12
N GLY A 124 -23.33 -16.06 -22.86
CA GLY A 124 -22.91 -16.38 -21.50
C GLY A 124 -21.81 -17.43 -21.44
N ALA A 125 -21.46 -17.84 -20.22
CA ALA A 125 -20.48 -18.90 -20.01
C ALA A 125 -21.09 -20.28 -20.29
N VAL A 126 -20.31 -21.19 -20.88
CA VAL A 126 -20.76 -22.50 -21.39
C VAL A 126 -21.54 -23.31 -20.34
N GLN A 127 -21.07 -23.36 -19.09
CA GLN A 127 -21.70 -24.15 -18.02
C GLN A 127 -23.08 -23.63 -17.60
N PHE A 128 -23.39 -22.37 -17.89
CA PHE A 128 -24.67 -21.76 -17.55
C PHE A 128 -25.67 -21.80 -18.73
N LEU A 129 -25.17 -21.80 -19.97
CA LEU A 129 -26.02 -21.95 -21.14
C LEU A 129 -26.38 -23.41 -21.43
N PHE A 130 -25.52 -24.35 -21.07
CA PHE A 130 -25.69 -25.77 -21.29
C PHE A 130 -25.60 -26.57 -19.96
N PRO A 131 -26.57 -26.43 -19.07
CA PRO A 131 -26.51 -27.04 -17.72
C PRO A 131 -26.58 -28.58 -17.76
N GLU A 132 -27.13 -29.18 -18.80
CA GLU A 132 -27.13 -30.63 -19.01
C GLU A 132 -25.76 -31.17 -19.49
N GLY A 133 -24.83 -30.24 -19.79
CA GLY A 133 -23.49 -30.50 -20.23
C GLY A 133 -23.32 -30.53 -21.76
N ASN A 134 -22.25 -29.95 -22.24
CA ASN A 134 -21.73 -30.10 -23.60
C ASN A 134 -20.20 -30.30 -23.48
N PRO A 135 -19.74 -31.57 -23.30
CA PRO A 135 -18.35 -31.84 -23.00
C PRO A 135 -17.36 -31.35 -24.05
N GLU A 136 -17.70 -31.48 -25.32
CA GLU A 136 -16.85 -31.06 -26.45
C GLU A 136 -16.68 -29.53 -26.45
N LEU A 137 -17.78 -28.78 -26.31
CA LEU A 137 -17.75 -27.33 -26.23
C LEU A 137 -17.02 -26.84 -24.97
N ALA A 138 -17.24 -27.51 -23.84
CA ALA A 138 -16.58 -27.16 -22.57
C ALA A 138 -15.06 -27.40 -22.66
N GLU A 139 -14.61 -28.50 -23.26
CA GLU A 139 -13.18 -28.78 -23.46
C GLU A 139 -12.56 -27.75 -24.42
N TYR A 140 -13.26 -27.41 -25.52
CA TYR A 140 -12.83 -26.40 -26.47
C TYR A 140 -12.69 -25.02 -25.81
N CYS A 141 -13.67 -24.57 -25.05
CA CYS A 141 -13.62 -23.33 -24.28
C CYS A 141 -12.49 -23.35 -23.24
N SER A 142 -12.25 -24.48 -22.59
CA SER A 142 -11.16 -24.66 -21.62
C SER A 142 -9.77 -24.45 -22.24
N GLY A 143 -9.59 -24.78 -23.51
CA GLY A 143 -8.36 -24.50 -24.26
C GLY A 143 -8.01 -23.00 -24.24
N PHE A 144 -8.95 -22.17 -24.62
CA PHE A 144 -8.78 -20.71 -24.62
C PHE A 144 -8.66 -20.12 -23.21
N ALA A 145 -9.39 -20.67 -22.24
CA ALA A 145 -9.29 -20.23 -20.84
C ALA A 145 -7.87 -20.47 -20.28
N LYS A 146 -7.20 -21.58 -20.67
CA LYS A 146 -5.79 -21.86 -20.32
C LYS A 146 -4.81 -20.83 -20.90
N GLU A 147 -5.17 -20.17 -22.01
CA GLU A 147 -4.42 -19.07 -22.60
C GLU A 147 -4.73 -17.71 -21.93
N GLY A 148 -5.64 -17.68 -20.96
CA GLY A 148 -6.04 -16.47 -20.23
C GLY A 148 -7.09 -15.64 -20.95
N LEU A 149 -7.86 -16.26 -21.85
CA LEU A 149 -8.97 -15.62 -22.55
C LEU A 149 -10.28 -15.90 -21.82
N ARG A 150 -11.10 -14.88 -21.68
CA ARG A 150 -12.47 -15.04 -21.20
C ARG A 150 -13.34 -15.45 -22.38
N VAL A 151 -14.00 -16.59 -22.26
CA VAL A 151 -14.80 -17.18 -23.33
C VAL A 151 -16.29 -16.96 -23.02
N LEU A 152 -17.01 -16.30 -23.94
CA LEU A 152 -18.46 -16.24 -23.93
C LEU A 152 -19.00 -17.00 -25.15
N VAL A 153 -19.95 -17.89 -24.89
CA VAL A 153 -20.66 -18.62 -25.95
C VAL A 153 -21.84 -17.77 -26.40
N VAL A 154 -22.00 -17.61 -27.71
CA VAL A 154 -23.23 -17.11 -28.31
C VAL A 154 -24.02 -18.33 -28.80
N ALA A 155 -25.27 -18.43 -28.36
CA ALA A 155 -26.14 -19.56 -28.67
C ALA A 155 -27.50 -19.08 -29.19
N HIS A 156 -28.11 -19.88 -30.02
CA HIS A 156 -29.37 -19.59 -30.68
C HIS A 156 -30.40 -20.73 -30.50
N SER A 157 -31.64 -20.36 -30.39
CA SER A 157 -32.79 -21.28 -30.46
C SER A 157 -33.89 -20.66 -31.32
N GLU A 158 -34.50 -21.46 -32.21
CA GLU A 158 -35.67 -21.03 -32.99
C GLU A 158 -36.90 -20.75 -32.11
N ASN A 159 -36.91 -21.25 -30.86
CA ASN A 159 -38.01 -21.04 -29.93
C ASN A 159 -37.91 -19.65 -29.29
N VAL A 160 -39.04 -18.95 -29.29
CA VAL A 160 -39.24 -17.73 -28.49
C VAL A 160 -39.74 -18.14 -27.13
N ASN A 161 -38.93 -17.86 -26.08
CA ASN A 161 -39.32 -18.17 -24.71
C ASN A 161 -39.95 -16.93 -24.04
N GLU A 162 -41.08 -17.06 -23.37
CA GLU A 162 -41.78 -15.94 -22.71
C GLU A 162 -41.12 -15.50 -21.38
N GLY A 163 -39.92 -15.98 -21.08
CA GLY A 163 -39.30 -15.71 -19.80
C GLY A 163 -37.80 -15.44 -19.89
N THR A 164 -37.11 -15.61 -18.76
CA THR A 164 -35.65 -15.47 -18.65
C THR A 164 -34.93 -16.81 -18.59
N GLU A 165 -35.66 -17.92 -18.79
CA GLU A 165 -35.13 -19.28 -18.76
C GLU A 165 -34.47 -19.64 -20.12
N ILE A 166 -33.68 -20.70 -20.13
CA ILE A 166 -33.02 -21.19 -21.34
C ILE A 166 -34.08 -21.85 -22.23
N PRO A 167 -34.23 -21.42 -23.49
CA PRO A 167 -35.17 -22.05 -24.42
C PRO A 167 -34.75 -23.46 -24.78
N ALA A 168 -35.72 -24.32 -25.08
CA ALA A 168 -35.44 -25.66 -25.61
C ALA A 168 -34.74 -25.58 -26.98
N GLY A 169 -33.85 -26.51 -27.26
CA GLY A 169 -33.13 -26.55 -28.54
C GLY A 169 -32.08 -25.45 -28.71
N LEU A 170 -31.49 -24.97 -27.62
CA LEU A 170 -30.39 -24.00 -27.68
C LEU A 170 -29.15 -24.65 -28.28
N GLU A 171 -28.63 -24.08 -29.38
CA GLU A 171 -27.39 -24.53 -30.05
C GLU A 171 -26.33 -23.44 -30.03
N PRO A 172 -25.03 -23.77 -29.83
CA PRO A 172 -23.95 -22.80 -29.91
C PRO A 172 -23.71 -22.39 -31.36
N ILE A 173 -23.64 -21.08 -31.61
CA ILE A 173 -23.38 -20.51 -32.95
C ILE A 173 -22.03 -19.82 -33.06
N GLY A 174 -21.41 -19.45 -31.93
CA GLY A 174 -20.08 -18.82 -31.93
C GLY A 174 -19.51 -18.61 -30.54
N LEU A 175 -18.21 -18.27 -30.52
CA LEU A 175 -17.48 -17.93 -29.30
C LEU A 175 -16.95 -16.50 -29.42
N LEU A 176 -17.09 -15.75 -28.36
CA LEU A 176 -16.48 -14.44 -28.18
C LEU A 176 -15.29 -14.62 -27.23
N LEU A 177 -14.10 -14.31 -27.71
CA LEU A 177 -12.88 -14.37 -26.92
C LEU A 177 -12.50 -12.95 -26.52
N LEU A 178 -12.49 -12.72 -25.22
CA LEU A 178 -12.08 -11.45 -24.63
C LEU A 178 -10.75 -11.63 -23.93
N THR A 179 -9.86 -10.67 -24.12
CA THR A 179 -8.58 -10.65 -23.43
C THR A 179 -8.50 -9.43 -22.53
N ASP A 180 -8.02 -9.65 -21.30
CA ASP A 180 -7.72 -8.54 -20.42
C ASP A 180 -6.39 -7.91 -20.86
N VAL A 181 -6.40 -6.60 -21.03
CA VAL A 181 -5.18 -5.83 -21.30
C VAL A 181 -4.47 -5.60 -19.97
N ILE A 182 -3.31 -6.25 -19.82
CA ILE A 182 -2.48 -6.06 -18.63
C ILE A 182 -1.75 -4.73 -18.78
N ARG A 183 -1.84 -3.88 -17.76
CA ARG A 183 -1.10 -2.61 -17.72
C ARG A 183 0.39 -2.85 -17.83
N GLN A 184 1.08 -1.97 -18.56
CA GLN A 184 2.53 -2.09 -18.79
C GLN A 184 3.33 -2.03 -17.49
N GLU A 185 2.84 -1.29 -16.48
CA GLU A 185 3.49 -1.10 -15.19
C GLU A 185 3.22 -2.25 -14.19
N ALA A 186 2.28 -3.15 -14.50
CA ALA A 186 1.90 -4.22 -13.57
C ALA A 186 3.08 -5.15 -13.21
N PRO A 187 3.90 -5.64 -14.16
CA PRO A 187 5.04 -6.51 -13.84
C PRO A 187 6.04 -5.83 -12.91
N ASP A 188 6.39 -4.57 -13.17
CA ASP A 188 7.35 -3.82 -12.36
C ASP A 188 6.81 -3.57 -10.95
N THR A 189 5.51 -3.29 -10.82
CA THR A 189 4.86 -3.08 -9.54
C THR A 189 4.83 -4.36 -8.69
N LEU A 190 4.49 -5.50 -9.31
CA LEU A 190 4.51 -6.80 -8.62
C LEU A 190 5.93 -7.17 -8.18
N ALA A 191 6.92 -7.02 -9.08
CA ALA A 191 8.33 -7.27 -8.77
C ALA A 191 8.84 -6.36 -7.64
N TYR A 192 8.41 -5.09 -7.59
CA TYR A 192 8.73 -4.20 -6.47
C TYR A 192 8.25 -4.79 -5.14
N PHE A 193 6.97 -5.18 -5.02
CA PHE A 193 6.43 -5.72 -3.77
C PHE A 193 7.10 -7.04 -3.36
N GLU A 194 7.38 -7.92 -4.30
CA GLU A 194 8.16 -9.14 -4.04
C GLU A 194 9.55 -8.83 -3.48
N SER A 195 10.25 -7.84 -4.06
CA SER A 195 11.56 -7.39 -3.58
C SER A 195 11.51 -6.83 -2.15
N GLN A 196 10.34 -6.32 -1.75
CA GLN A 196 10.10 -5.86 -0.38
C GLN A 196 9.74 -7.00 0.59
N GLY A 197 9.60 -8.23 0.10
CA GLY A 197 9.21 -9.41 0.88
C GLY A 197 7.71 -9.44 1.19
N VAL A 198 6.89 -8.87 0.30
CA VAL A 198 5.43 -8.98 0.36
C VAL A 198 5.00 -10.24 -0.37
N ASP A 199 4.18 -11.06 0.26
CA ASP A 199 3.52 -12.21 -0.35
C ASP A 199 2.26 -11.74 -1.07
N LEU A 200 2.26 -11.83 -2.40
CA LEU A 200 1.19 -11.34 -3.24
C LEU A 200 0.18 -12.45 -3.53
N LYS A 201 -1.10 -12.15 -3.35
CA LYS A 201 -2.20 -13.07 -3.64
C LYS A 201 -3.24 -12.42 -4.54
N VAL A 202 -3.71 -13.15 -5.54
CA VAL A 202 -4.79 -12.71 -6.45
C VAL A 202 -6.06 -13.45 -6.09
N ILE A 203 -7.14 -12.68 -5.84
CA ILE A 203 -8.43 -13.21 -5.42
C ILE A 203 -9.50 -12.72 -6.40
N SER A 204 -10.16 -13.63 -7.12
CA SER A 204 -11.17 -13.30 -8.12
C SER A 204 -12.44 -14.14 -7.96
N GLY A 205 -13.56 -13.60 -8.42
CA GLY A 205 -14.80 -14.34 -8.61
C GLY A 205 -14.83 -15.17 -9.89
N ASP A 206 -13.85 -15.00 -10.79
CA ASP A 206 -13.76 -15.67 -12.08
C ASP A 206 -13.13 -17.08 -11.97
N ASP A 207 -13.10 -17.78 -13.10
CA ASP A 207 -12.53 -19.12 -13.19
C ASP A 207 -11.03 -19.13 -12.81
N PRO A 208 -10.59 -20.02 -11.90
CA PRO A 208 -9.23 -20.03 -11.37
C PRO A 208 -8.14 -20.24 -12.44
N VAL A 209 -8.44 -20.98 -13.51
CA VAL A 209 -7.48 -21.23 -14.60
C VAL A 209 -7.22 -19.95 -15.38
N THR A 210 -8.29 -19.22 -15.73
CA THR A 210 -8.21 -17.93 -16.42
C THR A 210 -7.47 -16.90 -15.56
N VAL A 211 -7.81 -16.80 -14.26
CA VAL A 211 -7.16 -15.87 -13.32
C VAL A 211 -5.68 -16.19 -13.17
N SER A 212 -5.31 -17.47 -13.07
CA SER A 212 -3.91 -17.93 -13.03
C SER A 212 -3.14 -17.54 -14.28
N ALA A 213 -3.73 -17.72 -15.46
CA ALA A 213 -3.09 -17.35 -16.73
C ALA A 213 -2.86 -15.83 -16.84
N ILE A 214 -3.84 -15.01 -16.43
CA ILE A 214 -3.72 -13.55 -16.38
C ILE A 214 -2.65 -13.13 -15.37
N ALA A 215 -2.68 -13.69 -14.14
CA ALA A 215 -1.70 -13.39 -13.10
C ALA A 215 -0.27 -13.73 -13.53
N ARG A 216 -0.08 -14.85 -14.23
CA ARG A 216 1.23 -15.24 -14.82
C ARG A 216 1.70 -14.26 -15.88
N ARG A 217 0.80 -13.83 -16.77
CA ARG A 217 1.10 -12.80 -17.79
C ARG A 217 1.45 -11.46 -17.15
N ALA A 218 0.82 -11.13 -16.03
CA ALA A 218 1.13 -9.93 -15.23
C ALA A 218 2.45 -10.04 -14.45
N GLY A 219 3.10 -11.22 -14.43
CA GLY A 219 4.38 -11.42 -13.75
C GLY A 219 4.27 -11.86 -12.29
N LEU A 220 3.08 -12.31 -11.82
CA LEU A 220 2.94 -12.82 -10.46
C LEU A 220 3.74 -14.12 -10.30
N LYS A 221 4.55 -14.18 -9.27
CA LYS A 221 5.31 -15.37 -8.89
C LYS A 221 4.37 -16.46 -8.37
N ASN A 222 4.66 -17.70 -8.73
CA ASN A 222 3.85 -18.86 -8.35
C ASN A 222 2.37 -18.76 -8.79
N ALA A 223 2.09 -18.05 -9.89
CA ALA A 223 0.73 -17.91 -10.41
C ALA A 223 0.09 -19.26 -10.82
N GLU A 224 0.91 -20.29 -11.08
CA GLU A 224 0.48 -21.67 -11.33
C GLU A 224 -0.07 -22.38 -10.08
N GLN A 225 0.21 -21.85 -8.88
CA GLN A 225 -0.36 -22.32 -7.62
C GLN A 225 -1.72 -21.67 -7.41
N TYR A 226 -2.74 -22.21 -8.04
CA TYR A 226 -4.10 -21.72 -7.96
C TYR A 226 -5.06 -22.74 -7.36
N VAL A 227 -6.18 -22.28 -6.82
CA VAL A 227 -7.24 -23.10 -6.23
C VAL A 227 -8.62 -22.56 -6.59
N ASP A 228 -9.57 -23.47 -6.77
CA ASP A 228 -11.00 -23.18 -6.87
C ASP A 228 -11.57 -23.02 -5.45
N ALA A 229 -11.99 -21.83 -5.08
CA ALA A 229 -12.50 -21.54 -3.75
C ALA A 229 -13.81 -22.28 -3.41
N THR A 230 -14.52 -22.81 -4.41
CA THR A 230 -15.71 -23.64 -4.18
C THR A 230 -15.38 -24.97 -3.50
N THR A 231 -14.12 -25.42 -3.58
CA THR A 231 -13.65 -26.65 -2.91
C THR A 231 -13.28 -26.42 -1.44
N ILE A 232 -13.16 -25.16 -1.01
CA ILE A 232 -12.77 -24.77 0.36
C ILE A 232 -14.05 -24.61 1.19
N THR A 233 -14.31 -25.54 2.08
CA THR A 233 -15.56 -25.59 2.87
C THR A 233 -15.35 -25.41 4.37
N THR A 234 -14.12 -25.61 4.88
CA THR A 234 -13.81 -25.47 6.31
C THR A 234 -12.74 -24.40 6.54
N GLN A 235 -12.65 -23.92 7.81
CA GLN A 235 -11.66 -22.93 8.17
C GLN A 235 -10.22 -23.49 8.09
N GLU A 236 -10.01 -24.75 8.44
CA GLU A 236 -8.70 -25.39 8.36
C GLU A 236 -8.22 -25.48 6.91
N GLN A 237 -9.13 -25.81 5.97
CA GLN A 237 -8.81 -25.78 4.54
C GLN A 237 -8.48 -24.35 4.06
N MET A 238 -9.16 -23.33 4.58
CA MET A 238 -8.86 -21.93 4.27
C MET A 238 -7.47 -21.55 4.77
N ASP A 239 -7.13 -21.94 6.01
CA ASP A 239 -5.83 -21.64 6.62
C ASP A 239 -4.66 -22.30 5.86
N GLU A 240 -4.85 -23.52 5.37
CA GLU A 240 -3.89 -24.23 4.52
C GLU A 240 -3.83 -23.58 3.10
N ALA A 241 -4.98 -23.24 2.54
CA ALA A 241 -5.06 -22.67 1.20
C ALA A 241 -4.35 -21.33 1.12
N VAL A 242 -4.56 -20.41 2.08
CA VAL A 242 -3.89 -19.10 2.07
C VAL A 242 -2.39 -19.20 2.28
N ALA A 243 -1.89 -20.26 2.89
CA ALA A 243 -0.46 -20.52 3.04
C ALA A 243 0.17 -21.09 1.76
N THR A 244 -0.61 -21.85 0.96
CA THR A 244 -0.10 -22.63 -0.16
C THR A 244 -0.26 -21.95 -1.50
N TYR A 245 -1.44 -21.35 -1.76
CA TYR A 245 -1.81 -20.86 -3.08
C TYR A 245 -1.60 -19.34 -3.21
N SER A 246 -1.23 -18.90 -4.42
CA SER A 246 -1.09 -17.49 -4.77
C SER A 246 -2.30 -16.94 -5.53
N VAL A 247 -3.10 -17.82 -6.17
CA VAL A 247 -4.27 -17.44 -6.97
C VAL A 247 -5.51 -18.19 -6.52
N PHE A 248 -6.60 -17.44 -6.31
CA PHE A 248 -7.89 -17.96 -5.86
C PHE A 248 -8.97 -17.55 -6.85
N GLY A 249 -9.65 -18.53 -7.43
CA GLY A 249 -10.78 -18.30 -8.34
C GLY A 249 -12.12 -18.67 -7.72
N ARG A 250 -13.23 -18.17 -8.27
CA ARG A 250 -14.61 -18.39 -7.83
C ARG A 250 -14.88 -18.05 -6.37
N VAL A 251 -14.18 -17.03 -5.87
CA VAL A 251 -14.23 -16.62 -4.46
C VAL A 251 -15.48 -15.79 -4.19
N THR A 252 -16.20 -16.14 -3.14
CA THR A 252 -17.35 -15.35 -2.64
C THR A 252 -16.88 -14.19 -1.74
N PRO A 253 -17.71 -13.14 -1.53
CA PRO A 253 -17.37 -12.05 -0.61
C PRO A 253 -17.06 -12.50 0.82
N GLN A 254 -17.76 -13.52 1.32
CA GLN A 254 -17.54 -14.10 2.64
C GLN A 254 -16.20 -14.83 2.72
N GLN A 255 -15.84 -15.56 1.66
CA GLN A 255 -14.54 -16.22 1.59
C GLN A 255 -13.39 -15.22 1.48
N LYS A 256 -13.55 -14.08 0.76
CA LYS A 256 -12.56 -13.00 0.75
C LYS A 256 -12.26 -12.48 2.16
N GLN A 257 -13.30 -12.26 2.97
CA GLN A 257 -13.14 -11.88 4.37
C GLN A 257 -12.46 -12.99 5.20
N ALA A 258 -12.86 -14.25 5.02
CA ALA A 258 -12.27 -15.38 5.73
C ALA A 258 -10.77 -15.54 5.43
N MET A 259 -10.35 -15.30 4.18
CA MET A 259 -8.94 -15.32 3.77
C MET A 259 -8.12 -14.26 4.51
N VAL A 260 -8.64 -13.03 4.60
CA VAL A 260 -7.97 -11.95 5.36
C VAL A 260 -7.82 -12.34 6.83
N LYS A 261 -8.88 -12.85 7.46
CA LYS A 261 -8.84 -13.33 8.86
C LYS A 261 -7.86 -14.47 9.07
N SER A 262 -7.80 -15.41 8.14
CA SER A 262 -6.86 -16.54 8.18
C SER A 262 -5.41 -16.06 8.13
N LEU A 263 -5.08 -15.14 7.24
CA LEU A 263 -3.74 -14.53 7.17
C LEU A 263 -3.38 -13.76 8.44
N GLN A 264 -4.32 -13.00 9.01
CA GLN A 264 -4.12 -12.27 10.27
C GLN A 264 -3.93 -13.23 11.46
N ALA A 265 -4.68 -14.34 11.52
CA ALA A 265 -4.50 -15.39 12.53
C ALA A 265 -3.10 -16.03 12.45
N GLN A 266 -2.52 -16.13 11.26
CA GLN A 266 -1.14 -16.55 11.01
C GLN A 266 -0.11 -15.44 11.28
N LYS A 267 -0.54 -14.28 11.84
CA LYS A 267 0.28 -13.11 12.20
C LYS A 267 0.87 -12.34 11.01
N HIS A 268 0.26 -12.44 9.86
CA HIS A 268 0.55 -11.56 8.74
C HIS A 268 -0.18 -10.23 8.88
N THR A 269 0.46 -9.14 8.45
CA THR A 269 -0.21 -7.85 8.24
C THR A 269 -0.74 -7.83 6.81
N VAL A 270 -2.04 -7.67 6.67
CA VAL A 270 -2.75 -7.85 5.40
C VAL A 270 -3.16 -6.50 4.82
N ALA A 271 -2.69 -6.21 3.60
CA ALA A 271 -3.25 -5.14 2.77
C ALA A 271 -4.23 -5.75 1.76
N MET A 272 -5.44 -5.20 1.68
CA MET A 272 -6.46 -5.62 0.72
C MET A 272 -6.75 -4.49 -0.26
N THR A 273 -6.67 -4.80 -1.55
CA THR A 273 -7.08 -3.89 -2.63
C THR A 273 -8.36 -4.42 -3.26
N GLY A 274 -9.34 -3.55 -3.46
CA GLY A 274 -10.60 -3.90 -4.10
C GLY A 274 -11.36 -2.68 -4.58
N ASP A 275 -12.24 -2.87 -5.56
CA ASP A 275 -13.05 -1.83 -6.19
C ASP A 275 -14.55 -2.08 -6.08
N GLY A 276 -14.94 -3.34 -5.94
CA GLY A 276 -16.32 -3.78 -5.94
C GLY A 276 -17.04 -3.74 -4.59
N VAL A 277 -18.36 -3.79 -4.62
CA VAL A 277 -19.20 -4.01 -3.42
C VAL A 277 -18.89 -5.36 -2.77
N ASN A 278 -18.46 -6.34 -3.57
CA ASN A 278 -18.07 -7.68 -3.13
C ASN A 278 -16.80 -7.70 -2.25
N ASP A 279 -16.00 -6.65 -2.29
CA ASP A 279 -14.75 -6.53 -1.55
C ASP A 279 -14.91 -5.84 -0.18
N VAL A 280 -16.05 -5.20 0.04
CA VAL A 280 -16.35 -4.39 1.24
C VAL A 280 -16.06 -5.14 2.55
N LEU A 281 -16.45 -6.41 2.64
CA LEU A 281 -16.23 -7.22 3.85
C LEU A 281 -14.72 -7.47 4.09
N ALA A 282 -13.98 -7.79 3.04
CA ALA A 282 -12.54 -8.02 3.12
C ALA A 282 -11.76 -6.74 3.35
N LEU A 283 -12.13 -5.63 2.68
CA LEU A 283 -11.54 -4.30 2.88
C LEU A 283 -11.70 -3.83 4.34
N LYS A 284 -12.88 -4.05 4.93
CA LYS A 284 -13.14 -3.69 6.33
C LYS A 284 -12.32 -4.49 7.32
N GLU A 285 -12.00 -5.74 7.00
CA GLU A 285 -11.25 -6.65 7.86
C GLU A 285 -9.74 -6.43 7.78
N ALA A 286 -9.22 -5.99 6.63
CA ALA A 286 -7.80 -5.83 6.37
C ALA A 286 -7.15 -4.77 7.27
N ASP A 287 -5.86 -4.95 7.59
CA ASP A 287 -5.05 -3.99 8.34
C ASP A 287 -4.82 -2.69 7.55
N CYS A 288 -4.76 -2.81 6.22
CA CYS A 288 -4.71 -1.68 5.29
C CYS A 288 -5.62 -1.96 4.10
N SER A 289 -6.63 -1.12 3.91
CA SER A 289 -7.58 -1.23 2.81
C SER A 289 -7.38 -0.15 1.76
N ILE A 290 -7.38 -0.57 0.49
CA ILE A 290 -7.10 0.29 -0.66
C ILE A 290 -8.25 0.15 -1.64
N ALA A 291 -8.89 1.26 -2.01
CA ALA A 291 -9.95 1.29 -3.02
C ALA A 291 -9.51 2.08 -4.25
N MET A 292 -10.12 1.76 -5.39
CA MET A 292 -9.98 2.53 -6.62
C MET A 292 -11.02 3.65 -6.67
N ALA A 293 -10.67 4.82 -7.26
CA ALA A 293 -11.60 5.94 -7.36
C ALA A 293 -12.82 5.61 -8.25
N GLU A 294 -12.63 4.79 -9.27
CA GLU A 294 -13.70 4.29 -10.14
C GLU A 294 -14.54 3.18 -9.51
N GLY A 295 -14.10 2.65 -8.37
CA GLY A 295 -14.79 1.60 -7.63
C GLY A 295 -16.07 2.08 -6.94
N SER A 296 -16.76 1.16 -6.27
CA SER A 296 -18.01 1.44 -5.57
C SER A 296 -17.83 2.45 -4.44
N ASP A 297 -18.85 3.31 -4.21
CA ASP A 297 -18.83 4.25 -3.09
C ASP A 297 -18.72 3.54 -1.74
N ALA A 298 -19.29 2.32 -1.64
CA ALA A 298 -19.18 1.52 -0.44
C ALA A 298 -17.72 1.12 -0.14
N ALA A 299 -16.93 0.72 -1.15
CA ALA A 299 -15.53 0.40 -0.99
C ALA A 299 -14.71 1.65 -0.64
N LYS A 300 -14.93 2.76 -1.34
CA LYS A 300 -14.24 4.05 -1.08
C LYS A 300 -14.47 4.58 0.34
N ASN A 301 -15.68 4.45 0.86
CA ASN A 301 -16.03 4.96 2.19
C ASN A 301 -15.40 4.19 3.35
N ILE A 302 -14.99 2.95 3.15
CA ILE A 302 -14.37 2.12 4.19
C ILE A 302 -12.86 1.97 4.01
N ALA A 303 -12.32 2.30 2.84
CA ALA A 303 -10.90 2.15 2.55
C ALA A 303 -10.05 3.18 3.32
N ASN A 304 -8.87 2.75 3.76
CA ASN A 304 -7.87 3.64 4.36
C ASN A 304 -7.20 4.55 3.33
N VAL A 305 -7.10 4.06 2.09
CA VAL A 305 -6.47 4.76 0.96
C VAL A 305 -7.37 4.63 -0.27
N VAL A 306 -7.55 5.70 -1.02
CA VAL A 306 -8.24 5.70 -2.32
C VAL A 306 -7.26 6.15 -3.39
N LEU A 307 -7.05 5.31 -4.41
CA LEU A 307 -6.19 5.61 -5.56
C LEU A 307 -6.99 6.42 -6.57
N LEU A 308 -6.70 7.71 -6.69
CA LEU A 308 -7.48 8.64 -7.52
C LEU A 308 -7.38 8.33 -9.02
N ASP A 309 -6.22 7.85 -9.47
CA ASP A 309 -6.01 7.46 -10.87
C ASP A 309 -6.42 6.01 -11.13
N SER A 310 -7.06 5.35 -10.16
CA SER A 310 -7.42 3.93 -10.21
C SER A 310 -6.25 3.04 -10.68
N ASN A 311 -5.00 3.46 -10.39
CA ASN A 311 -3.78 2.80 -10.83
C ASN A 311 -2.98 2.25 -9.64
N PHE A 312 -2.88 0.93 -9.54
CA PHE A 312 -2.10 0.25 -8.51
C PHE A 312 -0.59 0.54 -8.60
N ALA A 313 -0.08 0.96 -9.76
CA ALA A 313 1.32 1.35 -9.95
C ALA A 313 1.74 2.58 -9.11
N ALA A 314 0.79 3.34 -8.55
CA ALA A 314 1.08 4.40 -7.58
C ALA A 314 1.50 3.87 -6.20
N MET A 315 1.22 2.60 -5.88
CA MET A 315 1.46 2.03 -4.55
C MET A 315 2.93 2.03 -4.10
N PRO A 316 3.94 1.72 -4.94
CA PRO A 316 5.35 1.84 -4.55
C PRO A 316 5.71 3.23 -4.03
N GLU A 317 5.22 4.29 -4.66
CA GLU A 317 5.47 5.66 -4.20
C GLU A 317 4.75 5.96 -2.89
N ILE A 318 3.51 5.50 -2.71
CA ILE A 318 2.76 5.61 -1.44
C ILE A 318 3.52 4.94 -0.30
N VAL A 319 4.05 3.73 -0.52
CA VAL A 319 4.88 3.02 0.46
C VAL A 319 6.16 3.81 0.79
N ASN A 320 6.83 4.37 -0.21
CA ASN A 320 8.02 5.19 -0.03
C ASN A 320 7.71 6.44 0.79
N GLN A 321 6.60 7.15 0.49
CA GLN A 321 6.16 8.31 1.28
C GLN A 321 5.80 7.91 2.72
N GLY A 322 5.14 6.78 2.92
CA GLY A 322 4.88 6.23 4.25
C GLY A 322 6.17 5.96 5.03
N ARG A 323 7.17 5.34 4.41
CA ARG A 323 8.50 5.11 5.01
C ARG A 323 9.19 6.42 5.37
N ARG A 324 9.18 7.39 4.47
CA ARG A 324 9.74 8.73 4.72
C ARG A 324 9.11 9.36 5.96
N VAL A 325 7.78 9.36 6.06
CA VAL A 325 7.05 9.94 7.20
C VAL A 325 7.41 9.23 8.50
N VAL A 326 7.35 7.90 8.53
CA VAL A 326 7.65 7.11 9.74
C VAL A 326 9.10 7.26 10.17
N ASN A 327 10.07 7.22 9.23
CA ASN A 327 11.49 7.41 9.54
C ASN A 327 11.75 8.81 10.10
N ASN A 328 11.15 9.84 9.52
CA ASN A 328 11.29 11.21 9.99
C ASN A 328 10.66 11.41 11.38
N ILE A 329 9.45 10.85 11.62
CA ILE A 329 8.79 10.89 12.94
C ILE A 329 9.65 10.14 13.97
N ARG A 330 10.21 8.97 13.64
CA ARG A 330 11.07 8.18 14.54
C ARG A 330 12.30 8.97 14.98
N THR A 331 12.93 9.65 14.05
CA THR A 331 14.13 10.46 14.31
C THR A 331 13.77 11.71 15.14
N ALA A 332 12.72 12.42 14.76
CA ALA A 332 12.21 13.57 15.52
C ALA A 332 11.82 13.17 16.96
N ALA A 333 11.08 12.08 17.12
CA ALA A 333 10.67 11.56 18.42
C ALA A 333 11.88 11.25 19.32
N SER A 334 12.98 10.72 18.77
CA SER A 334 14.22 10.50 19.51
C SER A 334 14.77 11.80 20.07
N MET A 335 14.82 12.87 19.29
CA MET A 335 15.31 14.18 19.75
C MET A 335 14.43 14.80 20.85
N PHE A 336 13.10 14.70 20.72
CA PHE A 336 12.18 15.17 21.76
C PHE A 336 12.25 14.33 23.04
N LEU A 337 12.43 13.02 22.91
CA LEU A 337 12.55 12.12 24.05
C LEU A 337 13.85 12.36 24.85
N ILE A 338 14.97 12.71 24.18
CA ILE A 338 16.20 13.15 24.86
C ILE A 338 15.87 14.27 25.84
N LYS A 339 15.15 15.30 25.39
CA LYS A 339 14.78 16.45 26.23
C LYS A 339 13.95 16.02 27.44
N THR A 340 12.97 15.17 27.23
CA THR A 340 12.07 14.71 28.31
C THR A 340 12.83 13.91 29.35
N ILE A 341 13.62 12.92 28.93
CA ILE A 341 14.41 12.08 29.86
C ILE A 341 15.43 12.94 30.62
N PHE A 342 16.16 13.80 29.90
CA PHE A 342 17.12 14.73 30.50
C PHE A 342 16.46 15.62 31.57
N SER A 343 15.34 16.25 31.25
CA SER A 343 14.64 17.13 32.21
C SER A 343 14.15 16.38 33.45
N VAL A 344 13.64 15.16 33.29
CA VAL A 344 13.21 14.33 34.42
C VAL A 344 14.39 13.93 35.31
N LEU A 345 15.48 13.44 34.69
CA LEU A 345 16.69 13.04 35.44
C LEU A 345 17.31 14.22 36.15
N LEU A 346 17.43 15.36 35.52
CA LEU A 346 17.99 16.56 36.12
C LEU A 346 17.11 17.08 37.26
N SER A 347 15.79 17.08 37.11
CA SER A 347 14.85 17.47 38.18
C SER A 347 14.98 16.54 39.39
N LEU A 348 15.13 15.23 39.16
CA LEU A 348 15.37 14.29 40.29
C LEU A 348 16.69 14.60 41.00
N ILE A 349 17.76 14.87 40.24
CA ILE A 349 19.06 15.22 40.83
C ILE A 349 18.94 16.50 41.67
N THR A 350 18.33 17.56 41.11
CA THR A 350 18.20 18.84 41.86
C THR A 350 17.36 18.71 43.15
N ILE A 351 16.32 17.86 43.13
CA ILE A 351 15.52 17.56 44.33
C ILE A 351 16.35 16.81 45.36
N PHE A 352 17.11 15.78 44.96
CA PHE A 352 17.91 14.98 45.89
C PHE A 352 19.06 15.76 46.54
N PHE A 353 19.70 16.67 45.77
CA PHE A 353 20.82 17.46 46.28
C PHE A 353 20.39 18.80 46.88
N GLY A 354 19.11 19.14 46.81
CA GLY A 354 18.56 20.39 47.38
C GLY A 354 18.95 21.63 46.58
N ASP A 355 19.29 21.48 45.30
CA ASP A 355 19.82 22.53 44.44
C ASP A 355 18.73 23.21 43.63
N SER A 356 19.02 24.45 43.19
CA SER A 356 18.21 25.11 42.18
C SER A 356 18.45 24.54 40.80
N TYR A 357 17.41 24.52 39.95
CA TYR A 357 17.52 24.06 38.59
C TYR A 357 18.48 24.97 37.77
N PRO A 358 19.50 24.40 37.07
CA PRO A 358 20.61 25.17 36.53
C PRO A 358 20.31 25.86 35.17
N PHE A 359 19.04 25.97 34.79
CA PHE A 359 18.64 26.61 33.55
C PHE A 359 17.47 27.57 33.77
N GLU A 360 17.52 28.70 33.10
CA GLU A 360 16.38 29.56 32.89
C GLU A 360 15.57 29.12 31.64
N PRO A 361 14.22 29.36 31.61
CA PRO A 361 13.38 28.94 30.48
C PRO A 361 13.85 29.47 29.13
N ILE A 362 14.40 30.69 29.08
CA ILE A 362 14.91 31.31 27.87
C ILE A 362 16.15 30.58 27.29
N GLN A 363 17.02 30.08 28.17
CA GLN A 363 18.21 29.31 27.79
C GLN A 363 17.81 27.96 27.17
N MET A 364 16.82 27.29 27.75
CA MET A 364 16.26 26.06 27.20
C MET A 364 15.53 26.30 25.87
N SER A 365 14.99 27.49 25.64
CA SER A 365 14.38 27.85 24.36
C SER A 365 15.42 27.97 23.23
N LEU A 366 16.59 28.55 23.51
CA LEU A 366 17.71 28.60 22.54
C LEU A 366 18.18 27.17 22.18
N ILE A 367 18.40 26.32 23.18
CA ILE A 367 18.81 24.92 22.96
C ILE A 367 17.73 24.19 22.14
N SER A 368 16.45 24.36 22.51
CA SER A 368 15.34 23.70 21.81
C SER A 368 15.21 24.16 20.35
N ALA A 369 15.39 25.44 20.07
CA ALA A 369 15.33 25.98 18.72
C ALA A 369 16.47 25.47 17.84
N CYS A 370 17.74 25.63 18.32
CA CYS A 370 18.93 25.34 17.51
C CYS A 370 19.27 23.85 17.42
N ALA A 371 18.93 23.05 18.45
CA ALA A 371 19.35 21.67 18.51
C ALA A 371 18.22 20.65 18.30
N VAL A 372 16.95 21.07 18.43
CA VAL A 372 15.81 20.17 18.24
C VAL A 372 14.86 20.68 17.14
N GLY A 373 14.24 21.84 17.30
CA GLY A 373 13.15 22.29 16.43
C GLY A 373 13.57 22.52 14.98
N ILE A 374 14.46 23.50 14.77
CA ILE A 374 14.91 23.91 13.41
C ILE A 374 15.60 22.75 12.67
N PRO A 375 16.62 22.07 13.24
CA PRO A 375 17.29 21.00 12.53
C PRO A 375 16.39 19.82 12.25
N THR A 376 15.52 19.41 13.19
CA THR A 376 14.58 18.32 12.96
C THR A 376 13.59 18.64 11.84
N PHE A 377 13.09 19.89 11.79
CA PHE A 377 12.21 20.32 10.71
C PHE A 377 12.91 20.30 9.34
N LEU A 378 14.13 20.86 9.25
CA LEU A 378 14.88 20.86 8.00
C LEU A 378 15.26 19.44 7.56
N LEU A 379 15.69 18.60 8.47
CA LEU A 379 16.07 17.21 8.19
C LEU A 379 14.87 16.33 7.85
N ALA A 380 13.65 16.67 8.30
CA ALA A 380 12.42 15.98 7.91
C ALA A 380 12.02 16.21 6.43
N GLN A 381 12.65 17.17 5.74
CA GLN A 381 12.45 17.35 4.29
C GLN A 381 13.25 16.32 3.46
N GLU A 382 14.18 15.61 4.07
CA GLU A 382 14.97 14.59 3.38
C GLU A 382 14.14 13.35 3.07
N ASN A 383 14.37 12.77 1.88
CA ASN A 383 13.75 11.52 1.47
C ASN A 383 14.51 10.34 2.09
N ASN A 384 13.93 9.74 3.13
CA ASN A 384 14.44 8.52 3.76
C ASN A 384 13.46 7.37 3.54
N TYR A 385 13.76 6.52 2.56
CA TYR A 385 12.95 5.37 2.16
C TYR A 385 13.43 4.04 2.76
N GLU A 386 14.30 4.07 3.76
CA GLU A 386 14.80 2.86 4.42
C GLU A 386 13.65 2.01 4.96
N LYS A 387 13.79 0.69 4.83
CA LYS A 387 12.80 -0.26 5.32
C LYS A 387 12.63 -0.12 6.83
N ILE A 388 11.40 0.00 7.27
CA ILE A 388 11.06 0.18 8.68
C ILE A 388 10.97 -1.20 9.33
N ASP A 389 11.68 -1.39 10.45
CA ASP A 389 11.46 -2.52 11.34
C ASP A 389 10.29 -2.22 12.31
N HIS A 390 9.63 -3.25 12.81
CA HIS A 390 8.44 -3.14 13.68
C HIS A 390 8.76 -2.62 15.11
N THR A 391 9.94 -2.04 15.33
CA THR A 391 10.45 -1.70 16.66
C THR A 391 10.59 -0.19 16.88
N PHE A 392 9.59 0.59 16.47
CA PHE A 392 9.59 2.05 16.55
C PHE A 392 10.00 2.59 17.92
N LEU A 393 9.29 2.21 18.99
CA LEU A 393 9.55 2.70 20.36
C LEU A 393 10.94 2.31 20.86
N ARG A 394 11.36 1.09 20.55
CA ARG A 394 12.71 0.62 20.91
C ARG A 394 13.79 1.48 20.26
N HIS A 395 13.66 1.74 18.99
CA HIS A 395 14.64 2.55 18.25
C HIS A 395 14.71 3.98 18.81
N VAL A 396 13.56 4.59 19.08
CA VAL A 396 13.48 5.92 19.69
C VAL A 396 14.14 5.93 21.07
N PHE A 397 13.87 4.94 21.92
CA PHE A 397 14.45 4.85 23.26
C PHE A 397 15.97 4.59 23.22
N MET A 398 16.43 3.66 22.37
CA MET A 398 17.85 3.32 22.25
C MET A 398 18.72 4.49 21.73
N ASN A 399 18.12 5.38 20.95
CA ASN A 399 18.81 6.60 20.49
C ASN A 399 18.73 7.73 21.53
N ALA A 400 17.63 7.84 22.28
CA ALA A 400 17.40 8.95 23.21
C ALA A 400 18.08 8.75 24.56
N PHE A 401 18.02 7.55 25.13
CA PHE A 401 18.48 7.28 26.48
C PHE A 401 19.99 7.53 26.69
N PRO A 402 20.92 7.07 25.81
CA PRO A 402 22.34 7.32 25.97
C PRO A 402 22.68 8.81 26.00
N ALA A 403 22.08 9.57 25.09
CA ALA A 403 22.31 11.01 25.00
C ALA A 403 21.77 11.73 26.26
N ALA A 404 20.57 11.41 26.69
CA ALA A 404 19.96 12.03 27.87
C ALA A 404 20.76 11.78 29.15
N VAL A 405 21.23 10.54 29.36
CA VAL A 405 22.07 10.18 30.52
C VAL A 405 23.41 10.92 30.47
N THR A 406 24.03 10.98 29.30
CA THR A 406 25.30 11.69 29.12
C THR A 406 25.15 13.19 29.37
N ILE A 407 24.11 13.83 28.83
CA ILE A 407 23.82 15.26 29.07
C ILE A 407 23.63 15.49 30.57
N THR A 408 22.82 14.67 31.23
CA THR A 408 22.55 14.77 32.68
C THR A 408 23.85 14.65 33.47
N GLY A 409 24.70 13.67 33.16
CA GLY A 409 25.97 13.47 33.84
C GLY A 409 26.95 14.64 33.66
N CYS A 410 27.01 15.21 32.45
CA CYS A 410 27.83 16.39 32.17
C CYS A 410 27.32 17.62 32.94
N VAL A 411 26.02 17.89 32.95
CA VAL A 411 25.42 19.01 33.72
C VAL A 411 25.63 18.82 35.19
N PHE A 412 25.43 17.63 35.73
CA PHE A 412 25.69 17.31 37.13
C PHE A 412 27.15 17.52 37.50
N SER A 413 28.11 17.16 36.65
CA SER A 413 29.54 17.43 36.87
C SER A 413 29.83 18.93 36.94
N VAL A 414 29.23 19.73 36.08
CA VAL A 414 29.33 21.20 36.13
C VAL A 414 28.76 21.76 37.45
N MET A 415 27.57 21.25 37.85
CA MET A 415 26.95 21.66 39.12
C MET A 415 27.87 21.39 40.31
N LEU A 416 28.41 20.18 40.42
CA LEU A 416 29.28 19.81 41.53
C LEU A 416 30.53 20.71 41.62
N VAL A 417 31.18 20.98 40.50
CA VAL A 417 32.38 21.83 40.47
C VAL A 417 32.03 23.28 40.79
N CYS A 418 30.94 23.79 40.21
CA CYS A 418 30.55 25.18 40.41
C CYS A 418 30.14 25.45 41.88
N GLN A 419 29.45 24.54 42.54
CA GLN A 419 29.04 24.69 43.93
C GLN A 419 30.18 24.58 44.90
N ASN A 420 31.13 23.66 44.69
CA ASN A 420 32.20 23.42 45.64
C ASN A 420 33.40 24.36 45.44
N VAL A 421 33.59 24.96 44.24
CA VAL A 421 34.77 25.73 43.91
C VAL A 421 34.46 27.21 43.66
N TYR A 422 33.44 27.50 42.83
CA TYR A 422 33.24 28.86 42.29
C TYR A 422 32.10 29.64 42.94
N HIS A 423 31.04 28.98 43.44
CA HIS A 423 29.86 29.56 44.09
C HIS A 423 29.16 30.66 43.26
N SER A 424 29.15 30.56 41.91
CA SER A 424 28.57 31.54 40.99
C SER A 424 27.46 30.94 40.14
N ASN A 425 26.21 31.40 40.31
CA ASN A 425 25.07 30.94 39.55
C ASN A 425 25.16 31.34 38.04
N ALA A 426 25.69 32.53 37.73
CA ALA A 426 25.81 32.98 36.36
C ALA A 426 26.84 32.13 35.58
N MET A 427 27.96 31.73 36.24
CA MET A 427 28.95 30.82 35.68
C MET A 427 28.34 29.41 35.50
N LEU A 428 27.57 28.91 36.44
CA LEU A 428 26.87 27.65 36.39
C LEU A 428 25.95 27.59 35.18
N ASN A 429 25.06 28.58 35.02
CA ASN A 429 24.12 28.65 33.92
C ASN A 429 24.83 28.65 32.57
N THR A 430 25.90 29.46 32.44
CA THR A 430 26.68 29.54 31.18
C THR A 430 27.32 28.21 30.81
N ALA A 431 28.02 27.57 31.75
CA ALA A 431 28.67 26.29 31.53
C ALA A 431 27.64 25.19 31.18
N CYS A 432 26.51 25.15 31.91
CA CYS A 432 25.43 24.20 31.64
C CYS A 432 24.81 24.40 30.25
N VAL A 433 24.55 25.63 29.81
CA VAL A 433 24.00 25.93 28.49
C VAL A 433 24.95 25.48 27.37
N LEU A 434 26.25 25.80 27.48
CA LEU A 434 27.24 25.45 26.46
C LEU A 434 27.41 23.93 26.35
N VAL A 435 27.59 23.23 27.47
CA VAL A 435 27.76 21.77 27.49
C VAL A 435 26.50 21.06 27.00
N THR A 436 25.31 21.52 27.42
CA THR A 436 24.05 20.92 26.98
C THR A 436 23.81 21.13 25.48
N GLY A 437 23.99 22.36 24.99
CA GLY A 437 23.84 22.63 23.55
C GLY A 437 24.78 21.80 22.67
N TRP A 438 26.07 21.68 23.09
CA TRP A 438 27.02 20.81 22.39
C TRP A 438 26.58 19.34 22.38
N ASN A 439 26.16 18.82 23.52
CA ASN A 439 25.72 17.43 23.64
C ASN A 439 24.47 17.12 22.81
N TYR A 440 23.53 18.07 22.72
CA TYR A 440 22.37 17.92 21.83
C TYR A 440 22.81 17.88 20.36
N MET A 441 23.82 18.68 19.96
CA MET A 441 24.36 18.63 18.60
C MET A 441 25.13 17.33 18.32
N ALA A 442 25.80 16.77 19.34
CA ALA A 442 26.41 15.44 19.26
C ALA A 442 25.34 14.35 19.11
N ALA A 443 24.28 14.41 19.94
CA ALA A 443 23.15 13.50 19.83
C ALA A 443 22.46 13.58 18.47
N LEU A 444 22.31 14.79 17.91
CA LEU A 444 21.74 15.00 16.57
C LEU A 444 22.58 14.28 15.50
N LYS A 445 23.94 14.30 15.61
CA LYS A 445 24.83 13.57 14.70
C LYS A 445 24.62 12.06 14.79
N THR A 446 24.49 11.52 15.99
CA THR A 446 24.29 10.08 16.23
C THR A 446 22.91 9.61 15.75
N VAL A 447 21.85 10.39 16.02
CA VAL A 447 20.47 10.06 15.66
C VAL A 447 20.25 10.10 14.13
N TYR A 448 20.92 11.02 13.43
CA TYR A 448 20.82 11.15 11.97
C TYR A 448 21.96 10.45 11.20
N ALA A 449 22.75 9.62 11.85
CA ALA A 449 23.78 8.82 11.17
C ALA A 449 23.13 7.78 10.19
N PRO A 450 23.76 7.51 9.03
CA PRO A 450 24.99 8.08 8.48
C PRO A 450 24.80 9.50 7.96
N LEU A 451 25.83 10.34 8.14
CA LEU A 451 25.78 11.75 7.76
C LEU A 451 26.16 11.96 6.30
N ASN A 452 25.19 12.31 5.47
CA ASN A 452 25.41 12.83 4.12
C ASN A 452 25.75 14.34 4.14
N THR A 453 26.04 14.93 2.98
CA THR A 453 26.42 16.35 2.87
C THR A 453 25.33 17.28 3.37
N TYR A 454 24.06 17.02 3.05
CA TYR A 454 22.91 17.81 3.49
C TYR A 454 22.78 17.82 5.02
N ARG A 455 22.84 16.65 5.67
CA ARG A 455 22.79 16.49 7.13
C ARG A 455 23.96 17.22 7.80
N LYS A 456 25.18 17.09 7.26
CA LYS A 456 26.37 17.79 7.77
C LYS A 456 26.20 19.30 7.72
N VAL A 457 25.75 19.85 6.59
CA VAL A 457 25.56 21.32 6.44
C VAL A 457 24.58 21.84 7.49
N ILE A 458 23.41 21.18 7.65
CA ILE A 458 22.42 21.61 8.63
C ILE A 458 22.98 21.53 10.05
N ILE A 459 23.56 20.41 10.45
CA ILE A 459 24.03 20.21 11.82
C ILE A 459 25.15 21.19 12.16
N TYR A 460 26.14 21.37 11.28
CA TYR A 460 27.24 22.29 11.54
C TYR A 460 26.80 23.76 11.49
N SER A 461 25.89 24.13 10.60
CA SER A 461 25.34 25.50 10.59
C SER A 461 24.56 25.80 11.87
N MET A 462 23.74 24.86 12.36
CA MET A 462 23.02 25.03 13.62
C MET A 462 23.98 25.10 14.81
N GLN A 463 25.10 24.38 14.77
CA GLN A 463 26.14 24.45 15.79
C GLN A 463 26.78 25.84 15.82
N VAL A 464 27.11 26.41 14.66
CA VAL A 464 27.66 27.79 14.56
C VAL A 464 26.63 28.82 15.02
N ILE A 465 25.37 28.66 14.61
CA ILE A 465 24.27 29.56 15.02
C ILE A 465 24.06 29.51 16.52
N PHE A 466 24.08 28.33 17.15
CA PHE A 466 23.91 28.18 18.59
C PHE A 466 25.01 28.92 19.36
N PHE A 467 26.28 28.71 19.05
CA PHE A 467 27.39 29.39 19.73
C PHE A 467 27.41 30.88 19.42
N GLY A 468 27.13 31.27 18.18
CA GLY A 468 26.98 32.68 17.80
C GLY A 468 25.86 33.39 18.56
N ALA A 469 24.71 32.75 18.68
CA ALA A 469 23.59 33.25 19.45
C ALA A 469 23.90 33.34 20.96
N ALA A 470 24.60 32.36 21.52
CA ALA A 470 25.03 32.39 22.91
C ALA A 470 25.94 33.61 23.22
N VAL A 471 26.81 33.97 22.27
CA VAL A 471 27.65 35.17 22.41
C VAL A 471 26.86 36.47 22.19
N VAL A 472 26.10 36.56 21.10
CA VAL A 472 25.37 37.82 20.75
C VAL A 472 24.25 38.12 21.75
N LEU A 473 23.56 37.09 22.22
CA LEU A 473 22.41 37.21 23.12
C LEU A 473 22.80 36.98 24.60
N GLN A 474 24.09 37.07 24.96
CA GLN A 474 24.55 36.75 26.33
C GLN A 474 23.79 37.51 27.42
N ASN A 475 23.47 38.79 27.21
CA ASN A 475 22.74 39.61 28.16
C ASN A 475 21.28 39.16 28.30
N LEU A 476 20.63 38.79 27.19
CA LEU A 476 19.25 38.29 27.17
C LEU A 476 19.16 36.90 27.82
N LEU A 477 20.19 36.09 27.64
CA LEU A 477 20.30 34.73 28.17
C LEU A 477 20.88 34.68 29.59
N THR A 478 21.17 35.85 30.19
CA THR A 478 21.77 35.96 31.55
C THR A 478 23.04 35.13 31.71
N LEU A 479 23.88 35.07 30.64
CA LEU A 479 25.13 34.32 30.66
C LEU A 479 26.27 35.15 31.30
N GLY A 480 26.96 34.56 32.24
CA GLY A 480 28.16 35.16 32.88
C GLY A 480 29.47 34.74 32.23
N SER A 481 30.55 35.39 32.66
CA SER A 481 31.91 35.02 32.23
C SER A 481 32.31 33.69 32.89
N LEU A 482 33.09 32.88 32.13
CA LEU A 482 33.69 31.65 32.64
C LEU A 482 35.13 31.91 33.09
N GLU A 483 35.47 31.38 34.28
CA GLU A 483 36.86 31.35 34.70
C GLU A 483 37.63 30.25 33.98
N PHE A 484 38.98 30.38 33.96
CA PHE A 484 39.86 29.50 33.19
C PHE A 484 39.68 28.00 33.52
N GLY A 485 39.56 27.66 34.82
CA GLY A 485 39.33 26.28 35.25
C GLY A 485 37.99 25.71 34.75
N MET A 486 36.92 26.53 34.74
CA MET A 486 35.63 26.15 34.23
C MET A 486 35.65 25.98 32.69
N ILE A 487 36.41 26.82 31.96
CA ILE A 487 36.61 26.65 30.52
C ILE A 487 37.25 25.29 30.20
N ILE A 488 38.29 24.90 30.98
CA ILE A 488 38.91 23.58 30.81
C ILE A 488 37.91 22.45 31.04
N LEU A 489 37.09 22.53 32.10
CA LEU A 489 36.07 21.51 32.40
C LEU A 489 35.06 21.41 31.27
N VAL A 490 34.50 22.53 30.83
CA VAL A 490 33.54 22.59 29.71
C VAL A 490 34.15 21.97 28.45
N PHE A 491 35.40 22.32 28.12
CA PHE A 491 36.10 21.77 26.95
C PHE A 491 36.30 20.25 27.05
N LEU A 492 36.71 19.75 28.23
CA LEU A 492 36.85 18.32 28.45
C LEU A 492 35.51 17.58 28.30
N LEU A 493 34.43 18.09 28.93
CA LEU A 493 33.11 17.50 28.82
C LEU A 493 32.61 17.51 27.37
N MET A 494 32.81 18.59 26.62
CA MET A 494 32.47 18.68 25.21
C MET A 494 33.24 17.68 24.33
N THR A 495 34.51 17.40 24.68
CA THR A 495 35.36 16.48 23.91
C THR A 495 34.97 15.02 24.17
N PHE A 496 34.72 14.65 25.42
CA PHE A 496 34.50 13.25 25.79
C PHE A 496 33.02 12.82 25.70
N SER A 497 32.07 13.73 25.79
CA SER A 497 30.65 13.38 25.80
C SER A 497 30.15 12.70 24.51
N PRO A 498 30.58 13.06 23.27
CA PRO A 498 30.19 12.33 22.08
C PRO A 498 30.64 10.87 22.12
N ILE A 499 31.88 10.64 22.60
CA ILE A 499 32.43 9.28 22.75
C ILE A 499 31.60 8.48 23.74
N LEU A 500 31.19 9.12 24.85
CA LEU A 500 30.37 8.47 25.87
C LEU A 500 28.98 8.11 25.36
N ILE A 501 28.35 8.96 24.54
CA ILE A 501 27.08 8.67 23.86
C ILE A 501 27.24 7.43 22.99
N ASP A 502 28.30 7.36 22.17
CA ASP A 502 28.53 6.23 21.27
C ASP A 502 28.82 4.92 22.02
N VAL A 503 29.60 4.99 23.11
CA VAL A 503 29.90 3.82 23.95
C VAL A 503 28.64 3.29 24.63
N ILE A 504 27.82 4.16 25.24
CA ILE A 504 26.57 3.74 25.88
C ILE A 504 25.58 3.18 24.84
N THR A 505 25.50 3.78 23.66
CA THR A 505 24.68 3.29 22.56
C THR A 505 25.12 1.90 22.11
N ALA A 506 26.43 1.71 21.89
CA ALA A 506 26.98 0.41 21.50
C ALA A 506 26.76 -0.66 22.59
N TRP A 507 26.94 -0.30 23.85
CA TRP A 507 26.70 -1.17 24.99
C TRP A 507 25.23 -1.61 25.10
N LEU A 508 24.28 -0.68 24.97
CA LEU A 508 22.86 -1.00 24.95
C LEU A 508 22.48 -1.90 23.78
N ARG A 509 23.00 -1.65 22.57
CA ARG A 509 22.78 -2.50 21.40
C ARG A 509 23.32 -3.92 21.63
N ASN A 510 24.47 -4.05 22.26
CA ASN A 510 25.08 -5.35 22.56
C ASN A 510 24.29 -6.14 23.62
N ILE A 511 23.81 -5.48 24.68
CA ILE A 511 22.91 -6.13 25.66
C ILE A 511 21.66 -6.63 24.97
N TYR A 512 21.09 -5.82 24.11
CA TYR A 512 19.87 -6.19 23.40
C TYR A 512 20.10 -7.38 22.44
N SER A 513 21.20 -7.38 21.65
CA SER A 513 21.48 -8.51 20.75
C SER A 513 21.67 -9.83 21.52
N ARG A 514 22.35 -9.78 22.67
CA ARG A 514 22.49 -10.95 23.55
C ARG A 514 21.16 -11.45 24.13
N SER A 515 20.24 -10.54 24.42
CA SER A 515 18.92 -10.92 24.92
C SER A 515 18.04 -11.57 23.83
N LEU A 516 18.28 -11.25 22.57
CA LEU A 516 17.67 -11.93 21.42
C LEU A 516 18.19 -13.37 21.25
N ASP A 517 19.50 -13.55 21.40
CA ASP A 517 20.15 -14.84 21.24
C ASP A 517 19.84 -15.81 22.40
N SER A 518 19.56 -15.28 23.60
CA SER A 518 19.28 -16.07 24.82
C SER A 518 17.82 -16.50 24.99
N GLY A 519 16.93 -16.17 24.07
CA GLY A 519 15.50 -16.52 24.15
C GLY A 519 14.73 -15.80 25.29
N GLU A 520 15.37 -14.90 26.04
CA GLU A 520 14.74 -14.09 27.10
C GLU A 520 13.91 -12.91 26.57
N GLN A 521 13.35 -13.03 25.34
CA GLN A 521 12.47 -12.01 24.77
C GLN A 521 11.31 -11.60 25.66
N GLY A 522 10.98 -12.43 26.68
CA GLY A 522 9.80 -12.23 27.52
C GLY A 522 9.87 -11.05 28.49
N LYS A 523 11.00 -10.70 29.07
CA LYS A 523 11.01 -9.74 30.21
C LYS A 523 11.12 -8.28 29.76
N PHE A 524 11.95 -7.97 28.78
CA PHE A 524 12.09 -6.59 28.31
C PHE A 524 10.99 -6.21 27.31
N ALA A 525 10.59 -7.13 26.42
CA ALA A 525 9.43 -6.95 25.56
C ALA A 525 8.14 -6.84 26.40
N ALA A 526 7.96 -7.65 27.44
CA ALA A 526 6.84 -7.55 28.37
C ALA A 526 6.87 -6.23 29.19
N PHE A 527 8.03 -5.68 29.49
CA PHE A 527 8.14 -4.36 30.12
C PHE A 527 7.69 -3.24 29.16
N ILE A 528 8.14 -3.29 27.90
CA ILE A 528 7.71 -2.31 26.88
C ILE A 528 6.23 -2.48 26.53
N ASP A 529 5.70 -3.71 26.45
CA ASP A 529 4.26 -3.97 26.24
C ASP A 529 3.41 -3.54 27.46
N LYS A 530 3.98 -3.58 28.66
CA LYS A 530 3.33 -3.06 29.85
C LYS A 530 3.26 -1.53 29.90
N LEU A 531 4.18 -0.84 29.21
CA LEU A 531 4.14 0.61 29.00
C LEU A 531 3.18 1.01 27.85
N ARG A 532 2.72 0.03 27.05
CA ARG A 532 1.79 0.24 25.93
C ARG A 532 0.31 0.13 26.36
N LYS A 533 0.02 -0.48 27.51
CA LYS A 533 -1.30 -0.52 28.16
C LYS A 533 -1.44 0.60 29.19
#